data_c82838a436fdbfc6a85006899743bd9b
#
_entry.id   c82838a436fdbfc6a85006899743bd9b
#
_cell.length_a   1.000
_cell.length_b   1.000
_cell.length_c   1.000
_cell.angle_alpha   90.00
_cell.angle_beta   90.00
_cell.angle_gamma   90.00
#
_symmetry.space_group_name_H-M   'P 1'
#
loop_
_entity.id
_entity.type
_entity.pdbx_description
1 polymer ?
#
loop_
_entity_poly.entity_id
_entity_poly.type
_entity_poly.pdbx_seq_one_letter_code
_entity_poly.pdbx_strand_id
1 'polypeptide(L)'
;MTLSSKIPTKILFICMGNICRSPSAEAVMQALVKQKGLESKISCDSAGTIDYHRGKPADARMQKHASLRGYELSSISRPFENEDFESFDLIITMDDDNYLQIKWFDQRKSYTDKIRRMTDFCSTSQISEVPDPYYGGNQGFENVLDILEDACQGLLEYVTAK
;
A
#
# COMPACT_ATOMS: atom_id res chain seq x y z
N MET A 1 4.43 23.19 -2.76
CA MET A 1 4.20 22.72 -1.37
C MET A 1 4.42 21.23 -1.30
N THR A 2 5.26 20.77 -0.40
CA THR A 2 5.50 19.33 -0.22
C THR A 2 4.39 18.71 0.61
N LEU A 3 4.20 17.38 0.50
CA LEU A 3 3.20 16.67 1.30
C LEU A 3 3.47 16.78 2.79
N SER A 4 4.74 16.94 3.19
CA SER A 4 5.10 17.09 4.61
C SER A 4 4.45 18.30 5.27
N SER A 5 4.03 19.30 4.49
CA SER A 5 3.34 20.47 5.01
C SER A 5 1.84 20.25 5.14
N LYS A 6 1.31 19.14 4.65
CA LYS A 6 -0.12 18.78 4.72
C LYS A 6 -0.38 17.70 5.75
N ILE A 7 0.21 17.85 6.90
CA ILE A 7 -0.02 16.89 7.96
C ILE A 7 -1.34 17.20 8.65
N PRO A 8 -2.20 16.17 8.90
CA PRO A 8 -1.95 14.74 8.73
C PRO A 8 -2.05 14.27 7.29
N THR A 9 -1.25 13.26 6.95
CA THR A 9 -1.25 12.61 5.63
C THR A 9 -1.93 11.25 5.73
N LYS A 10 -2.85 10.97 4.81
CA LYS A 10 -3.59 9.70 4.77
C LYS A 10 -3.21 8.95 3.50
N ILE A 11 -2.76 7.71 3.66
CA ILE A 11 -2.24 6.87 2.56
C ILE A 11 -3.11 5.63 2.41
N LEU A 12 -3.55 5.35 1.19
CA LEU A 12 -4.31 4.15 0.85
C LEU A 12 -3.48 3.28 -0.07
N PHE A 13 -3.25 2.03 0.32
CA PHE A 13 -2.54 1.06 -0.50
C PHE A 13 -3.53 0.18 -1.25
N ILE A 14 -3.28 -0.05 -2.53
CA ILE A 14 -4.18 -0.76 -3.44
C ILE A 14 -3.49 -1.97 -4.05
N CYS A 15 -4.14 -3.12 -4.01
CA CYS A 15 -3.80 -4.25 -4.87
C CYS A 15 -5.10 -4.82 -5.44
N MET A 16 -5.08 -5.99 -6.06
CA MET A 16 -6.29 -6.53 -6.67
C MET A 16 -7.29 -7.01 -5.62
N GLY A 17 -6.89 -7.97 -4.78
CA GLY A 17 -7.81 -8.62 -3.84
C GLY A 17 -7.81 -8.08 -2.42
N ASN A 18 -6.87 -7.22 -2.10
CA ASN A 18 -6.70 -6.66 -0.74
C ASN A 18 -6.52 -7.74 0.33
N ILE A 19 -5.78 -8.79 0.01
CA ILE A 19 -5.45 -9.86 0.98
C ILE A 19 -3.97 -10.14 1.12
N CYS A 20 -3.12 -9.71 0.19
CA CYS A 20 -1.67 -9.97 0.26
C CYS A 20 -0.85 -8.68 0.25
N ARG A 21 -0.71 -8.04 -0.91
CA ARG A 21 0.22 -6.92 -1.11
C ARG A 21 -0.19 -5.66 -0.35
N SER A 22 -1.42 -5.21 -0.53
CA SER A 22 -1.85 -3.96 0.10
C SER A 22 -1.97 -4.05 1.62
N PRO A 23 -2.49 -5.15 2.21
CA PRO A 23 -2.46 -5.24 3.67
C PRO A 23 -1.03 -5.33 4.22
N SER A 24 -0.10 -5.94 3.49
CA SER A 24 1.31 -5.99 3.90
C SER A 24 1.95 -4.61 3.85
N ALA A 25 1.70 -3.84 2.78
CA ALA A 25 2.20 -2.47 2.68
C ALA A 25 1.66 -1.61 3.81
N GLU A 26 0.38 -1.74 4.11
CA GLU A 26 -0.25 -1.03 5.22
C GLU A 26 0.45 -1.35 6.55
N ALA A 27 0.67 -2.63 6.83
CA ALA A 27 1.30 -3.06 8.09
C ALA A 27 2.76 -2.61 8.18
N VAL A 28 3.52 -2.74 7.10
CA VAL A 28 4.93 -2.31 7.06
C VAL A 28 5.03 -0.80 7.28
N MET A 29 4.18 -0.02 6.58
CA MET A 29 4.18 1.43 6.72
C MET A 29 3.76 1.86 8.13
N GLN A 30 2.73 1.24 8.69
CA GLN A 30 2.30 1.52 10.06
C GLN A 30 3.41 1.27 11.08
N ALA A 31 4.19 0.19 10.90
CA ALA A 31 5.31 -0.12 11.77
C ALA A 31 6.40 0.95 11.69
N LEU A 32 6.72 1.42 10.48
CA LEU A 32 7.70 2.50 10.29
C LEU A 32 7.22 3.81 10.90
N VAL A 33 5.96 4.15 10.69
CA VAL A 33 5.34 5.37 11.24
C VAL A 33 5.40 5.34 12.76
N LYS A 34 5.07 4.21 13.36
CA LYS A 34 5.10 4.04 14.82
C LYS A 34 6.53 4.17 15.34
N GLN A 35 7.49 3.53 14.67
CA GLN A 35 8.90 3.59 15.05
C GLN A 35 9.43 5.03 15.07
N LYS A 36 8.92 5.88 14.19
CA LYS A 36 9.33 7.28 14.08
C LYS A 36 8.48 8.23 14.93
N GLY A 37 7.48 7.71 15.66
CA GLY A 37 6.59 8.54 16.48
C GLY A 37 5.67 9.44 15.68
N LEU A 38 5.26 9.01 14.48
CA LEU A 38 4.48 9.81 13.54
C LEU A 38 3.02 9.36 13.43
N GLU A 39 2.52 8.55 14.38
CA GLU A 39 1.16 7.99 14.31
C GLU A 39 0.07 9.07 14.27
N SER A 40 0.31 10.22 14.88
CA SER A 40 -0.65 11.32 14.85
C SER A 40 -0.62 12.10 13.53
N LYS A 41 0.38 11.87 12.69
CA LYS A 41 0.61 12.63 11.47
C LYS A 41 0.40 11.84 10.19
N ILE A 42 0.59 10.52 10.23
CA ILE A 42 0.47 9.64 9.07
C ILE A 42 -0.41 8.47 9.42
N SER A 43 -1.47 8.26 8.65
CA SER A 43 -2.35 7.12 8.79
C SER A 43 -2.42 6.34 7.49
N CYS A 44 -2.66 5.03 7.58
CA CYS A 44 -2.66 4.12 6.45
C CYS A 44 -3.91 3.24 6.47
N ASP A 45 -4.36 2.87 5.28
CA ASP A 45 -5.43 1.90 5.07
C ASP A 45 -5.12 1.15 3.77
N SER A 46 -5.92 0.16 3.43
CA SER A 46 -5.76 -0.60 2.19
C SER A 46 -7.11 -0.98 1.61
N ALA A 47 -7.14 -1.22 0.29
CA ALA A 47 -8.34 -1.61 -0.43
C ALA A 47 -7.96 -2.40 -1.68
N GLY A 48 -8.93 -3.03 -2.31
CA GLY A 48 -8.74 -3.80 -3.54
C GLY A 48 -9.45 -3.17 -4.73
N THR A 49 -9.01 -3.53 -5.93
CA THR A 49 -9.71 -3.12 -7.15
C THR A 49 -10.95 -3.98 -7.42
N ILE A 50 -11.04 -5.15 -6.76
CA ILE A 50 -12.20 -6.03 -6.84
C ILE A 50 -12.73 -6.29 -5.43
N ASP A 51 -13.94 -6.83 -5.32
CA ASP A 51 -14.58 -7.11 -4.04
C ASP A 51 -14.68 -8.60 -3.71
N TYR A 52 -13.95 -9.44 -4.44
CA TYR A 52 -14.04 -10.90 -4.32
C TYR A 52 -13.79 -11.40 -2.90
N HIS A 53 -12.88 -10.76 -2.17
CA HIS A 53 -12.51 -11.15 -0.81
C HIS A 53 -13.12 -10.25 0.26
N ARG A 54 -14.09 -9.42 -0.10
CA ARG A 54 -14.72 -8.47 0.84
C ARG A 54 -15.08 -9.14 2.16
N GLY A 55 -14.70 -8.53 3.26
CA GLY A 55 -15.01 -9.00 4.60
C GLY A 55 -14.08 -10.08 5.13
N LYS A 56 -13.09 -10.50 4.35
CA LYS A 56 -12.14 -11.54 4.74
C LYS A 56 -10.85 -10.95 5.29
N PRO A 57 -10.18 -11.67 6.19
CA PRO A 57 -8.85 -11.24 6.65
C PRO A 57 -7.81 -11.43 5.55
N ALA A 58 -6.59 -10.91 5.79
CA ALA A 58 -5.47 -11.13 4.89
C ALA A 58 -5.20 -12.62 4.70
N ASP A 59 -4.60 -12.98 3.57
CA ASP A 59 -4.21 -14.35 3.25
C ASP A 59 -3.38 -14.94 4.41
N ALA A 60 -3.73 -16.16 4.85
CA ALA A 60 -3.10 -16.77 6.02
C ALA A 60 -1.59 -16.99 5.83
N ARG A 61 -1.15 -17.30 4.61
CA ARG A 61 0.28 -17.46 4.31
C ARG A 61 1.00 -16.13 4.41
N MET A 62 0.38 -15.06 3.88
CA MET A 62 0.95 -13.71 3.98
C MET A 62 1.04 -13.27 5.43
N GLN A 63 0.00 -13.52 6.22
CA GLN A 63 0.01 -13.22 7.66
C GLN A 63 1.18 -13.92 8.36
N LYS A 64 1.41 -15.19 8.04
CA LYS A 64 2.49 -15.98 8.65
C LYS A 64 3.86 -15.40 8.33
N HIS A 65 4.12 -15.11 7.05
CA HIS A 65 5.41 -14.54 6.63
C HIS A 65 5.63 -13.16 7.25
N ALA A 66 4.61 -12.32 7.26
CA ALA A 66 4.69 -10.99 7.85
C ALA A 66 4.94 -11.07 9.37
N SER A 67 4.25 -11.98 10.05
CA SER A 67 4.38 -12.17 11.50
C SER A 67 5.81 -12.54 11.91
N LEU A 68 6.51 -13.33 11.08
CA LEU A 68 7.90 -13.69 11.34
C LEU A 68 8.84 -12.48 11.30
N ARG A 69 8.42 -11.38 10.65
CA ARG A 69 9.17 -10.12 10.63
C ARG A 69 8.61 -9.09 11.60
N GLY A 70 7.63 -9.45 12.41
CA GLY A 70 7.04 -8.56 13.40
C GLY A 70 5.90 -7.69 12.90
N TYR A 71 5.36 -7.97 11.71
CA TYR A 71 4.23 -7.23 11.16
C TYR A 71 2.92 -7.98 11.41
N GLU A 72 1.90 -7.26 11.86
CA GLU A 72 0.57 -7.82 12.08
C GLU A 72 -0.39 -7.32 11.01
N LEU A 73 -0.89 -8.24 10.19
CA LEU A 73 -1.85 -7.94 9.13
C LEU A 73 -3.27 -8.10 9.69
N SER A 74 -3.81 -7.02 10.24
CA SER A 74 -5.11 -7.05 10.91
C SER A 74 -6.25 -6.46 10.07
N SER A 75 -5.96 -5.97 8.86
CA SER A 75 -6.98 -5.35 8.02
C SER A 75 -7.95 -6.38 7.45
N ILE A 76 -9.16 -5.90 7.14
CA ILE A 76 -10.21 -6.70 6.51
C ILE A 76 -10.39 -6.19 5.08
N SER A 77 -10.45 -7.11 4.13
CA SER A 77 -10.55 -6.77 2.71
C SER A 77 -11.80 -5.95 2.42
N ARG A 78 -11.62 -4.88 1.66
CA ARG A 78 -12.68 -4.04 1.15
C ARG A 78 -12.35 -3.56 -0.26
N PRO A 79 -13.36 -3.28 -1.11
CA PRO A 79 -13.07 -2.68 -2.42
C PRO A 79 -12.77 -1.19 -2.30
N PHE A 80 -12.04 -0.67 -3.27
CA PHE A 80 -11.85 0.76 -3.45
C PHE A 80 -13.19 1.41 -3.80
N GLU A 81 -13.45 2.57 -3.22
CA GLU A 81 -14.66 3.34 -3.47
C GLU A 81 -14.29 4.75 -3.94
N ASN A 82 -15.19 5.41 -4.69
CA ASN A 82 -14.90 6.75 -5.23
C ASN A 82 -14.60 7.78 -4.13
N GLU A 83 -15.21 7.63 -2.97
CA GLU A 83 -14.96 8.50 -1.82
C GLU A 83 -13.52 8.43 -1.34
N ASP A 84 -12.81 7.35 -1.65
CA ASP A 84 -11.41 7.19 -1.28
C ASP A 84 -10.51 8.25 -1.95
N PHE A 85 -10.87 8.71 -3.14
CA PHE A 85 -10.13 9.79 -3.79
C PHE A 85 -10.10 11.07 -2.95
N GLU A 86 -11.21 11.38 -2.29
CA GLU A 86 -11.30 12.55 -1.41
C GLU A 86 -10.67 12.31 -0.05
N SER A 87 -10.84 11.10 0.48
CA SER A 87 -10.45 10.76 1.85
C SER A 87 -8.95 10.60 2.04
N PHE A 88 -8.21 10.23 0.98
CA PHE A 88 -6.78 9.95 1.08
C PHE A 88 -5.96 10.94 0.27
N ASP A 89 -4.77 11.24 0.76
CA ASP A 89 -3.83 12.15 0.11
C ASP A 89 -3.00 11.43 -0.96
N LEU A 90 -2.72 10.15 -0.73
CA LEU A 90 -1.99 9.29 -1.66
C LEU A 90 -2.71 7.97 -1.82
N ILE A 91 -2.78 7.51 -3.06
CA ILE A 91 -3.34 6.21 -3.42
C ILE A 91 -2.23 5.46 -4.14
N ILE A 92 -1.71 4.42 -3.48
CA ILE A 92 -0.48 3.74 -3.89
C ILE A 92 -0.82 2.35 -4.43
N THR A 93 -0.52 2.12 -5.70
CA THR A 93 -0.84 0.89 -6.42
C THR A 93 0.36 -0.05 -6.49
N MET A 94 0.13 -1.34 -6.67
CA MET A 94 1.16 -2.37 -6.60
C MET A 94 1.67 -2.83 -7.97
N ASP A 95 0.81 -2.84 -8.98
CA ASP A 95 1.16 -3.29 -10.32
C ASP A 95 0.45 -2.45 -11.38
N ASP A 96 0.75 -2.72 -12.67
CA ASP A 96 0.16 -1.97 -13.77
C ASP A 96 -1.36 -2.13 -13.82
N ASP A 97 -1.87 -3.34 -13.55
CA ASP A 97 -3.31 -3.58 -13.61
C ASP A 97 -4.05 -2.73 -12.59
N ASN A 98 -3.65 -2.72 -11.32
CA ASN A 98 -4.34 -1.89 -10.34
C ASN A 98 -4.07 -0.39 -10.55
N TYR A 99 -2.90 0.00 -11.04
CA TYR A 99 -2.63 1.39 -11.41
C TYR A 99 -3.62 1.87 -12.47
N LEU A 100 -3.75 1.12 -13.57
CA LEU A 100 -4.66 1.47 -14.67
C LEU A 100 -6.12 1.44 -14.21
N GLN A 101 -6.49 0.48 -13.36
CA GLN A 101 -7.85 0.37 -12.84
C GLN A 101 -8.23 1.60 -12.00
N ILE A 102 -7.35 2.04 -11.12
CA ILE A 102 -7.60 3.22 -10.29
C ILE A 102 -7.66 4.48 -11.16
N LYS A 103 -6.77 4.61 -12.13
CA LYS A 103 -6.82 5.74 -13.07
C LYS A 103 -8.13 5.74 -13.86
N TRP A 104 -8.62 4.58 -14.22
CA TRP A 104 -9.90 4.46 -14.94
C TRP A 104 -11.08 4.93 -14.06
N PHE A 105 -11.04 4.65 -12.74
CA PHE A 105 -12.05 5.15 -11.81
C PHE A 105 -12.04 6.68 -11.71
N ASP A 106 -10.90 7.31 -11.92
CA ASP A 106 -10.76 8.78 -11.94
C ASP A 106 -11.10 9.32 -13.33
N GLN A 107 -12.35 9.19 -13.74
CA GLN A 107 -12.78 9.49 -15.10
C GLN A 107 -12.56 10.95 -15.49
N ARG A 108 -12.65 11.88 -14.54
CA ARG A 108 -12.45 13.31 -14.78
C ARG A 108 -11.00 13.74 -14.61
N LYS A 109 -10.11 12.80 -14.32
CA LYS A 109 -8.68 13.06 -14.08
C LYS A 109 -8.45 14.12 -13.01
N SER A 110 -9.33 14.17 -11.98
CA SER A 110 -9.27 15.14 -10.90
C SER A 110 -8.24 14.78 -9.85
N TYR A 111 -7.84 13.53 -9.76
CA TYR A 111 -7.00 13.00 -8.69
C TYR A 111 -5.71 12.38 -9.19
N THR A 112 -5.29 12.69 -10.40
CA THR A 112 -4.10 12.10 -11.05
C THR A 112 -2.86 12.21 -10.18
N ASP A 113 -2.69 13.33 -9.49
CA ASP A 113 -1.50 13.58 -8.67
C ASP A 113 -1.47 12.72 -7.40
N LYS A 114 -2.61 12.19 -6.98
CA LYS A 114 -2.69 11.32 -5.81
C LYS A 114 -2.33 9.87 -6.12
N ILE A 115 -2.43 9.46 -7.38
CA ILE A 115 -2.28 8.06 -7.79
C ILE A 115 -0.82 7.79 -8.13
N ARG A 116 -0.16 6.95 -7.33
CA ARG A 116 1.26 6.66 -7.46
C ARG A 116 1.51 5.15 -7.46
N ARG A 117 2.66 4.73 -7.91
CA ARG A 117 3.09 3.33 -7.89
C ARG A 117 3.97 3.09 -6.67
N MET A 118 3.76 1.96 -5.98
CA MET A 118 4.59 1.59 -4.84
C MET A 118 6.07 1.56 -5.20
N THR A 119 6.38 0.99 -6.36
CA THR A 119 7.77 0.83 -6.82
C THR A 119 8.48 2.15 -7.13
N ASP A 120 7.75 3.25 -7.30
CA ASP A 120 8.36 4.57 -7.49
C ASP A 120 9.18 4.99 -6.26
N PHE A 121 8.90 4.40 -5.11
CA PHE A 121 9.57 4.75 -3.84
C PHE A 121 10.70 3.79 -3.48
N CYS A 122 10.95 2.76 -4.29
CA CYS A 122 12.06 1.84 -4.07
C CYS A 122 13.40 2.53 -4.34
N SER A 123 14.38 2.26 -3.49
CA SER A 123 15.75 2.77 -3.67
C SER A 123 16.73 1.66 -4.02
N THR A 124 16.50 0.43 -3.55
CA THR A 124 17.39 -0.70 -3.79
C THR A 124 16.82 -1.68 -4.81
N SER A 125 15.49 -1.88 -4.82
CA SER A 125 14.84 -2.75 -5.79
C SER A 125 14.65 -2.04 -7.14
N GLN A 126 15.03 -2.71 -8.22
CA GLN A 126 14.91 -2.16 -9.58
C GLN A 126 13.81 -2.87 -10.35
N ILE A 127 12.62 -2.89 -9.79
CA ILE A 127 11.46 -3.54 -10.39
C ILE A 127 10.38 -2.50 -10.66
N SER A 128 9.51 -2.80 -11.62
CA SER A 128 8.42 -1.89 -12.02
C SER A 128 7.09 -2.22 -11.33
N GLU A 129 6.98 -3.39 -10.73
CA GLU A 129 5.74 -3.85 -10.08
C GLU A 129 6.07 -4.66 -8.83
N VAL A 130 5.15 -4.63 -7.85
CA VAL A 130 5.17 -5.58 -6.74
C VAL A 130 4.41 -6.81 -7.22
N PRO A 131 5.09 -7.97 -7.38
CA PRO A 131 4.44 -9.15 -7.94
C PRO A 131 3.37 -9.72 -7.01
N ASP A 132 2.37 -10.39 -7.59
CA ASP A 132 1.32 -11.04 -6.81
C ASP A 132 1.86 -12.38 -6.26
N PRO A 133 1.97 -12.53 -4.93
CA PRO A 133 2.55 -13.75 -4.35
C PRO A 133 1.58 -14.91 -4.26
N TYR A 134 0.31 -14.70 -4.57
CA TYR A 134 -0.75 -15.67 -4.35
C TYR A 134 -0.43 -17.04 -4.98
N TYR A 135 0.22 -17.02 -6.14
CA TYR A 135 0.58 -18.24 -6.88
C TYR A 135 2.07 -18.60 -6.78
N GLY A 136 2.87 -17.85 -6.04
CA GLY A 136 4.33 -17.91 -6.08
C GLY A 136 5.01 -18.70 -4.98
N GLY A 137 4.28 -19.39 -4.11
CA GLY A 137 4.86 -20.14 -3.01
C GLY A 137 5.52 -19.27 -1.95
N ASN A 138 6.28 -19.90 -1.03
CA ASN A 138 6.84 -19.20 0.12
C ASN A 138 7.78 -18.07 -0.25
N GLN A 139 8.64 -18.27 -1.26
CA GLN A 139 9.58 -17.23 -1.68
C GLN A 139 8.87 -16.00 -2.23
N GLY A 140 7.71 -16.20 -2.85
CA GLY A 140 6.90 -15.09 -3.36
C GLY A 140 6.47 -14.13 -2.25
N PHE A 141 6.05 -14.67 -1.11
CA PHE A 141 5.66 -13.84 0.04
C PHE A 141 6.84 -13.09 0.63
N GLU A 142 8.01 -13.75 0.73
CA GLU A 142 9.23 -13.11 1.22
C GLU A 142 9.68 -11.99 0.29
N ASN A 143 9.64 -12.21 -1.02
CA ASN A 143 10.02 -11.20 -2.02
C ASN A 143 9.13 -9.96 -1.92
N VAL A 144 7.83 -10.15 -1.73
CA VAL A 144 6.90 -9.04 -1.56
C VAL A 144 7.28 -8.21 -0.33
N LEU A 145 7.56 -8.87 0.78
CA LEU A 145 7.94 -8.15 2.01
C LEU A 145 9.25 -7.38 1.83
N ASP A 146 10.24 -7.96 1.14
CA ASP A 146 11.50 -7.27 0.86
C ASP A 146 11.26 -5.98 0.06
N ILE A 147 10.44 -6.08 -0.98
CA ILE A 147 10.12 -4.93 -1.84
C ILE A 147 9.37 -3.86 -1.04
N LEU A 148 8.39 -4.28 -0.24
CA LEU A 148 7.58 -3.34 0.53
C LEU A 148 8.38 -2.65 1.63
N GLU A 149 9.35 -3.33 2.24
CA GLU A 149 10.24 -2.69 3.22
C GLU A 149 11.07 -1.59 2.57
N ASP A 150 11.61 -1.84 1.37
CA ASP A 150 12.33 -0.84 0.60
C ASP A 150 11.43 0.33 0.21
N ALA A 151 10.30 0.03 -0.41
CA ALA A 151 9.38 1.04 -0.92
C ALA A 151 8.75 1.89 0.20
N CYS A 152 8.36 1.27 1.31
CA CYS A 152 7.76 1.99 2.43
C CYS A 152 8.77 2.94 3.09
N GLN A 153 10.04 2.56 3.16
CA GLN A 153 11.07 3.45 3.65
C GLN A 153 11.17 4.70 2.77
N GLY A 154 11.20 4.52 1.44
CA GLY A 154 11.23 5.64 0.50
C GLY A 154 9.95 6.48 0.55
N LEU A 155 8.80 5.84 0.73
CA LEU A 155 7.53 6.55 0.87
C LEU A 155 7.51 7.40 2.14
N LEU A 156 8.00 6.85 3.25
CA LEU A 156 8.09 7.61 4.50
C LEU A 156 8.98 8.85 4.31
N GLU A 157 10.12 8.70 3.66
CA GLU A 157 11.01 9.82 3.36
C GLU A 157 10.29 10.87 2.50
N TYR A 158 9.55 10.42 1.49
CA TYR A 158 8.80 11.29 0.59
C TYR A 158 7.75 12.13 1.34
N VAL A 159 6.95 11.52 2.19
CA VAL A 159 5.87 12.21 2.89
C VAL A 159 6.38 13.08 4.05
N THR A 160 7.60 12.84 4.51
CA THR A 160 8.22 13.64 5.58
C THR A 160 9.24 14.64 5.06
N ALA A 161 9.52 14.66 3.76
CA ALA A 161 10.47 15.60 3.16
C ALA A 161 9.99 17.05 3.32
N LYS A 162 10.93 17.94 3.57
CA LYS A 162 10.65 19.37 3.72
C LYS A 162 11.05 20.14 2.48
#